data_1ab2007deb2f89205067ffd1619e453e
#
_entry.id   1ab2007deb2f89205067ffd1619e453e
#
_cell.length_a   1.000
_cell.length_b   1.000
_cell.length_c   1.000
_cell.angle_alpha   90.00
_cell.angle_beta   90.00
_cell.angle_gamma   90.00
#
_symmetry.space_group_name_H-M   'P 1'
#
loop_
_entity.id
_entity.type
_entity.pdbx_description
1 polymer ?
#
loop_
_entity_poly.entity_id
_entity_poly.type
_entity_poly.pdbx_seq_one_letter_code
_entity_poly.pdbx_strand_id
1 'polypeptide(L)'
;MIAAPLIDENRFSYSLNNLGRDYLSKYKEERGLRAAAKAFGVDPKKDLWKLPARYVGHYAEQDARMTLELWKTLQIQINKQKLDSIFDMETKLLPVLLDMKQCGVKVNVQKAELVKKDFKSKEQKLLLDIKKETSIELEPWVSTSIAKIFEYYKIPFEKTDKTNKPSFTKAYLQACPHPIAAKILKVRELNKAQTTFIDSIINHAYKDRIHCEFHQLRSEDGGTVTGRFSSSNPNLQQIPARDPEIKKVIRGLFEPEFSEKWGSFDYSSQEPRLLVHYCASLNENEKHPLIDEVVQKYHEGDDDFHQMVADLAGITRTQAKTVNLGIMYGMGQGKLASTLDITVDEAKELLNQYHEKVPFVKGLANRISSHAQNFGRIRTILGRKCRFDLWEPCTFGYNRALPHEDAIKEYSPQKLKRAFTYKALNKLIQGSAADQTKKAMLDCYEKGHLPLLTVHDELCFSIHSQEQAKEITEIMETGLELKVPSKVDQELGDNWGEVG
;
A
#
# COMPACT_ATOMS: atom_id res chain seq x y z
N MET A 1 2.39 -5.18 -21.02
CA MET A 1 2.59 -5.24 -19.55
C MET A 1 1.56 -4.36 -18.81
N ILE A 2 1.42 -3.05 -19.09
CA ILE A 2 0.44 -2.15 -18.43
C ILE A 2 -1.02 -2.55 -18.70
N ALA A 3 -1.36 -2.93 -19.92
CA ALA A 3 -2.74 -3.26 -20.33
C ALA A 3 -3.34 -4.46 -19.55
N ALA A 4 -2.58 -5.54 -19.39
CA ALA A 4 -3.09 -6.78 -18.81
C ALA A 4 -3.61 -6.63 -17.37
N PRO A 5 -2.88 -5.98 -16.41
CA PRO A 5 -3.39 -5.76 -15.05
C PRO A 5 -4.52 -4.73 -14.99
N LEU A 6 -4.67 -3.82 -15.96
CA LEU A 6 -5.85 -2.96 -16.04
C LEU A 6 -7.10 -3.71 -16.54
N ILE A 7 -6.90 -4.68 -17.44
CA ILE A 7 -7.97 -5.54 -17.96
C ILE A 7 -8.43 -6.52 -16.87
N ASP A 8 -7.51 -7.06 -16.07
CA ASP A 8 -7.81 -7.98 -14.96
C ASP A 8 -6.70 -7.93 -13.89
N GLU A 9 -6.96 -7.22 -12.80
CA GLU A 9 -6.06 -7.06 -11.66
C GLU A 9 -5.99 -8.29 -10.74
N ASN A 10 -6.89 -9.24 -10.91
CA ASN A 10 -6.98 -10.43 -10.05
C ASN A 10 -6.20 -11.64 -10.59
N ARG A 11 -5.58 -11.52 -11.77
CA ARG A 11 -4.79 -12.61 -12.35
C ARG A 11 -3.64 -13.02 -11.44
N PHE A 12 -3.38 -14.31 -11.41
CA PHE A 12 -2.26 -14.88 -10.66
C PHE A 12 -0.91 -14.54 -11.30
N SER A 13 -0.86 -14.48 -12.65
CA SER A 13 0.36 -14.25 -13.41
C SER A 13 0.10 -13.37 -14.63
N TYR A 14 1.05 -12.47 -14.89
CA TYR A 14 1.10 -11.59 -16.06
C TYR A 14 2.27 -11.90 -16.99
N SER A 15 2.91 -13.07 -16.82
CA SER A 15 3.99 -13.50 -17.71
C SER A 15 3.51 -13.63 -19.16
N LEU A 16 4.39 -13.31 -20.10
CA LEU A 16 4.05 -13.38 -21.54
C LEU A 16 3.52 -14.77 -21.94
N ASN A 17 4.06 -15.83 -21.37
CA ASN A 17 3.60 -17.20 -21.64
C ASN A 17 2.15 -17.43 -21.17
N ASN A 18 1.80 -17.00 -19.96
CA ASN A 18 0.44 -17.14 -19.42
C ASN A 18 -0.56 -16.24 -20.15
N LEU A 19 -0.18 -15.00 -20.47
CA LEU A 19 -1.02 -14.11 -21.27
C LEU A 19 -1.19 -14.63 -22.72
N GLY A 20 -0.11 -15.15 -23.34
CA GLY A 20 -0.16 -15.76 -24.66
C GLY A 20 -1.08 -16.98 -24.70
N ARG A 21 -1.00 -17.85 -23.69
CA ARG A 21 -1.92 -19.00 -23.55
C ARG A 21 -3.38 -18.54 -23.47
N ASP A 22 -3.67 -17.59 -22.58
CA ASP A 22 -5.04 -17.24 -22.22
C ASP A 22 -5.73 -16.34 -23.25
N TYR A 23 -4.98 -15.46 -23.93
CA TYR A 23 -5.53 -14.52 -24.92
C TYR A 23 -5.31 -14.92 -26.37
N LEU A 24 -4.28 -15.71 -26.67
CA LEU A 24 -3.91 -16.10 -28.04
C LEU A 24 -3.96 -17.61 -28.30
N SER A 25 -4.17 -18.43 -27.25
CA SER A 25 -4.01 -19.91 -27.30
C SER A 25 -2.62 -20.34 -27.81
N LYS A 26 -1.58 -19.55 -27.51
CA LYS A 26 -0.19 -19.79 -27.91
C LYS A 26 0.71 -20.01 -26.71
N TYR A 27 1.71 -20.86 -26.90
CA TYR A 27 2.74 -21.15 -25.89
C TYR A 27 4.11 -20.78 -26.44
N LYS A 28 5.02 -20.41 -25.54
CA LYS A 28 6.42 -20.18 -25.88
C LYS A 28 7.13 -21.50 -26.11
N GLU A 29 7.85 -21.63 -27.23
CA GLU A 29 8.70 -22.77 -27.51
C GLU A 29 10.08 -22.54 -26.88
N GLU A 30 10.35 -23.19 -25.76
CA GLU A 30 11.59 -23.03 -25.00
C GLU A 30 12.52 -24.25 -25.08
N ARG A 31 12.14 -25.34 -25.78
CA ARG A 31 12.88 -26.59 -25.75
C ARG A 31 14.32 -26.44 -26.25
N GLY A 32 14.49 -25.76 -27.39
CA GLY A 32 15.81 -25.49 -27.97
C GLY A 32 16.69 -24.65 -27.07
N LEU A 33 16.11 -23.59 -26.50
CA LEU A 33 16.81 -22.72 -25.52
C LEU A 33 17.24 -23.50 -24.27
N ARG A 34 16.35 -24.29 -23.68
CA ARG A 34 16.64 -25.11 -22.49
C ARG A 34 17.70 -26.18 -22.75
N ALA A 35 17.65 -26.81 -23.94
CA ALA A 35 18.66 -27.78 -24.36
C ALA A 35 20.06 -27.13 -24.50
N ALA A 36 20.11 -25.96 -25.14
CA ALA A 36 21.36 -25.20 -25.26
C ALA A 36 21.86 -24.75 -23.88
N ALA A 37 21.02 -24.17 -23.03
CA ALA A 37 21.41 -23.75 -21.67
C ALA A 37 22.00 -24.92 -20.85
N LYS A 38 21.39 -26.09 -20.94
CA LYS A 38 21.90 -27.31 -20.30
C LYS A 38 23.26 -27.71 -20.86
N ALA A 39 23.45 -27.68 -22.18
CA ALA A 39 24.71 -28.02 -22.82
C ALA A 39 25.84 -27.06 -22.45
N PHE A 40 25.53 -25.80 -22.26
CA PHE A 40 26.50 -24.75 -21.84
C PHE A 40 26.65 -24.65 -20.32
N GLY A 41 25.90 -25.39 -19.51
CA GLY A 41 25.96 -25.36 -18.05
C GLY A 41 25.47 -24.01 -17.44
N VAL A 42 24.51 -23.33 -18.09
CA VAL A 42 24.00 -22.00 -17.68
C VAL A 42 22.50 -22.03 -17.37
N ASP A 43 22.04 -21.07 -16.56
CA ASP A 43 20.61 -20.92 -16.28
C ASP A 43 19.88 -20.29 -17.48
N PRO A 44 18.80 -20.93 -18.02
CA PRO A 44 18.11 -20.46 -19.21
C PRO A 44 17.32 -19.14 -19.03
N LYS A 45 17.19 -18.64 -17.78
CA LYS A 45 16.54 -17.37 -17.49
C LYS A 45 17.52 -16.28 -17.07
N LYS A 46 18.45 -16.61 -16.19
CA LYS A 46 19.42 -15.65 -15.62
C LYS A 46 20.61 -15.40 -16.52
N ASP A 47 21.01 -16.41 -17.28
CA ASP A 47 22.28 -16.43 -18.03
C ASP A 47 22.09 -16.46 -19.55
N LEU A 48 20.93 -16.03 -20.07
CA LEU A 48 20.65 -15.94 -21.51
C LEU A 48 21.75 -15.24 -22.30
N TRP A 49 22.34 -14.20 -21.73
CA TRP A 49 23.38 -13.40 -22.34
C TRP A 49 24.71 -14.16 -22.54
N LYS A 50 24.91 -15.30 -21.86
CA LYS A 50 26.07 -16.18 -22.02
C LYS A 50 25.92 -17.14 -23.19
N LEU A 51 24.71 -17.30 -23.74
CA LEU A 51 24.47 -18.19 -24.85
C LEU A 51 24.73 -17.52 -26.20
N PRO A 52 25.31 -18.25 -27.19
CA PRO A 52 25.43 -17.74 -28.56
C PRO A 52 24.06 -17.39 -29.14
N ALA A 53 23.99 -16.27 -29.91
CA ALA A 53 22.79 -15.71 -30.47
C ALA A 53 21.93 -16.72 -31.26
N ARG A 54 22.57 -17.70 -31.94
CA ARG A 54 21.88 -18.76 -32.71
C ARG A 54 20.94 -19.62 -31.86
N TYR A 55 21.16 -19.72 -30.55
CA TYR A 55 20.29 -20.48 -29.67
C TYR A 55 19.22 -19.61 -28.99
N VAL A 56 19.43 -18.30 -28.92
CA VAL A 56 18.53 -17.33 -28.28
C VAL A 56 17.63 -16.63 -29.33
N GLY A 57 18.09 -16.49 -30.59
CA GLY A 57 17.43 -15.69 -31.60
C GLY A 57 15.98 -16.10 -31.85
N HIS A 58 15.72 -17.38 -32.08
CA HIS A 58 14.36 -17.87 -32.32
C HIS A 58 13.41 -17.60 -31.13
N TYR A 59 13.91 -17.78 -29.91
CA TYR A 59 13.15 -17.46 -28.70
C TYR A 59 12.82 -15.96 -28.60
N ALA A 60 13.79 -15.10 -28.86
CA ALA A 60 13.60 -13.65 -28.83
C ALA A 60 12.63 -13.16 -29.92
N GLU A 61 12.71 -13.71 -31.15
CA GLU A 61 11.75 -13.41 -32.23
C GLU A 61 10.33 -13.83 -31.84
N GLN A 62 10.17 -15.01 -31.26
CA GLN A 62 8.88 -15.51 -30.81
C GLN A 62 8.28 -14.60 -29.73
N ASP A 63 9.08 -14.14 -28.77
CA ASP A 63 8.65 -13.21 -27.71
C ASP A 63 8.18 -11.89 -28.32
N ALA A 64 8.91 -11.33 -29.26
CA ALA A 64 8.54 -10.09 -29.93
C ALA A 64 7.22 -10.23 -30.74
N ARG A 65 7.07 -11.31 -31.52
CA ARG A 65 5.84 -11.58 -32.30
C ARG A 65 4.64 -11.80 -31.39
N MET A 66 4.79 -12.62 -30.34
CA MET A 66 3.73 -12.91 -29.37
C MET A 66 3.31 -11.61 -28.63
N THR A 67 4.26 -10.76 -28.27
CA THR A 67 3.98 -9.47 -27.62
C THR A 67 3.16 -8.55 -28.54
N LEU A 68 3.50 -8.46 -29.82
CA LEU A 68 2.76 -7.65 -30.79
C LEU A 68 1.33 -8.18 -31.03
N GLU A 69 1.17 -9.49 -31.17
CA GLU A 69 -0.16 -10.10 -31.32
C GLU A 69 -1.00 -9.92 -30.03
N LEU A 70 -0.39 -10.12 -28.88
CA LEU A 70 -1.02 -9.90 -27.58
C LEU A 70 -1.48 -8.44 -27.43
N TRP A 71 -0.65 -7.48 -27.83
CA TRP A 71 -1.02 -6.08 -27.81
C TRP A 71 -2.30 -5.79 -28.62
N LYS A 72 -2.40 -6.29 -29.83
CA LYS A 72 -3.61 -6.13 -30.67
C LYS A 72 -4.88 -6.65 -29.98
N THR A 73 -4.78 -7.79 -29.30
CA THR A 73 -5.90 -8.37 -28.55
C THR A 73 -6.23 -7.57 -27.29
N LEU A 74 -5.22 -7.15 -26.52
CA LEU A 74 -5.41 -6.36 -25.31
C LEU A 74 -5.94 -4.96 -25.60
N GLN A 75 -5.55 -4.33 -26.72
CA GLN A 75 -6.09 -3.04 -27.16
C GLN A 75 -7.59 -3.10 -27.38
N ILE A 76 -8.09 -4.17 -28.02
CA ILE A 76 -9.54 -4.39 -28.19
C ILE A 76 -10.23 -4.49 -26.81
N GLN A 77 -9.60 -5.16 -25.85
CA GLN A 77 -10.15 -5.30 -24.50
C GLN A 77 -10.14 -3.97 -23.73
N ILE A 78 -9.09 -3.16 -23.87
CA ILE A 78 -9.01 -1.81 -23.28
C ILE A 78 -10.20 -0.97 -23.77
N ASN A 79 -10.40 -0.88 -25.09
CA ASN A 79 -11.49 -0.09 -25.70
C ASN A 79 -12.87 -0.64 -25.28
N LYS A 80 -13.09 -1.97 -25.42
CA LYS A 80 -14.35 -2.61 -25.02
C LYS A 80 -14.68 -2.37 -23.55
N GLN A 81 -13.68 -2.31 -22.72
CA GLN A 81 -13.84 -2.09 -21.28
C GLN A 81 -13.82 -0.61 -20.90
N LYS A 82 -13.64 0.33 -21.83
CA LYS A 82 -13.53 1.78 -21.59
C LYS A 82 -12.44 2.07 -20.55
N LEU A 83 -11.22 1.60 -20.81
CA LEU A 83 -10.04 1.78 -19.96
C LEU A 83 -8.99 2.68 -20.62
N ASP A 84 -9.33 3.34 -21.74
CA ASP A 84 -8.39 4.09 -22.58
C ASP A 84 -7.71 5.21 -21.78
N SER A 85 -8.47 6.01 -21.05
CA SER A 85 -7.95 7.13 -20.25
C SER A 85 -6.98 6.67 -19.16
N ILE A 86 -7.36 5.65 -18.38
CA ILE A 86 -6.49 5.15 -17.32
C ILE A 86 -5.27 4.40 -17.88
N PHE A 87 -5.40 3.77 -19.04
CA PHE A 87 -4.30 3.14 -19.76
C PHE A 87 -3.29 4.18 -20.29
N ASP A 88 -3.77 5.32 -20.81
CA ASP A 88 -2.92 6.43 -21.26
C ASP A 88 -2.11 7.00 -20.08
N MET A 89 -2.78 7.31 -18.97
CA MET A 89 -2.12 7.80 -17.76
C MET A 89 -1.05 6.83 -17.23
N GLU A 90 -1.38 5.55 -17.10
CA GLU A 90 -0.43 4.53 -16.61
C GLU A 90 0.73 4.32 -17.60
N THR A 91 0.50 4.51 -18.89
CA THR A 91 1.57 4.43 -19.91
C THR A 91 2.50 5.64 -19.80
N LYS A 92 1.97 6.84 -19.62
CA LYS A 92 2.76 8.07 -19.40
C LYS A 92 3.53 8.08 -18.09
N LEU A 93 3.07 7.36 -17.07
CA LEU A 93 3.80 7.18 -15.81
C LEU A 93 5.08 6.34 -15.96
N LEU A 94 5.18 5.49 -16.97
CA LEU A 94 6.35 4.63 -17.11
C LEU A 94 7.67 5.41 -17.28
N PRO A 95 7.77 6.43 -18.17
CA PRO A 95 8.94 7.30 -18.23
C PRO A 95 9.26 7.96 -16.88
N VAL A 96 8.26 8.45 -16.16
CA VAL A 96 8.45 9.08 -14.84
C VAL A 96 9.17 8.12 -13.89
N LEU A 97 8.69 6.88 -13.79
CA LEU A 97 9.28 5.87 -12.90
C LEU A 97 10.68 5.43 -13.35
N LEU A 98 10.94 5.43 -14.66
CA LEU A 98 12.27 5.14 -15.20
C LEU A 98 13.26 6.28 -14.85
N ASP A 99 12.85 7.52 -14.99
CA ASP A 99 13.68 8.67 -14.64
C ASP A 99 13.91 8.76 -13.13
N MET A 100 12.89 8.52 -12.31
CA MET A 100 13.03 8.38 -10.85
C MET A 100 14.06 7.29 -10.49
N LYS A 101 13.97 6.12 -11.12
CA LYS A 101 14.92 5.02 -10.91
C LYS A 101 16.32 5.40 -11.39
N GLN A 102 16.45 6.05 -12.54
CA GLN A 102 17.74 6.47 -13.10
C GLN A 102 18.40 7.56 -12.26
N CYS A 103 17.63 8.55 -11.82
CA CYS A 103 18.10 9.59 -10.91
C CYS A 103 18.51 8.97 -9.57
N GLY A 104 17.64 8.15 -8.98
CA GLY A 104 17.81 7.60 -7.65
C GLY A 104 17.69 8.67 -6.55
N VAL A 105 17.56 8.24 -5.31
CA VAL A 105 17.47 9.12 -4.14
C VAL A 105 18.82 9.18 -3.45
N LYS A 106 19.34 10.39 -3.22
CA LYS A 106 20.61 10.61 -2.54
C LYS A 106 20.54 10.15 -1.08
N VAL A 107 21.56 9.45 -0.62
CA VAL A 107 21.64 8.89 0.73
C VAL A 107 23.03 9.05 1.31
N ASN A 108 23.12 9.45 2.57
CA ASN A 108 24.37 9.60 3.29
C ASN A 108 24.82 8.25 3.88
N VAL A 109 25.59 7.49 3.11
CA VAL A 109 26.07 6.15 3.49
C VAL A 109 26.99 6.21 4.71
N GLN A 110 27.83 7.23 4.82
CA GLN A 110 28.75 7.40 5.97
C GLN A 110 27.95 7.62 7.26
N LYS A 111 26.93 8.48 7.21
CA LYS A 111 25.99 8.69 8.33
C LYS A 111 25.24 7.42 8.65
N ALA A 112 24.80 6.64 7.65
CA ALA A 112 24.13 5.36 7.85
C ALA A 112 25.00 4.36 8.62
N GLU A 113 26.28 4.25 8.29
CA GLU A 113 27.22 3.39 9.03
C GLU A 113 27.43 3.84 10.48
N LEU A 114 27.49 5.14 10.73
CA LEU A 114 27.58 5.68 12.09
C LEU A 114 26.31 5.38 12.90
N VAL A 115 25.15 5.60 12.33
CA VAL A 115 23.85 5.28 12.94
C VAL A 115 23.73 3.78 13.23
N LYS A 116 24.19 2.92 12.32
CA LYS A 116 24.21 1.46 12.55
C LYS A 116 25.08 1.10 13.76
N LYS A 117 26.26 1.69 13.90
CA LYS A 117 27.14 1.46 15.05
C LYS A 117 26.50 1.93 16.34
N ASP A 118 25.87 3.09 16.37
CA ASP A 118 25.17 3.63 17.54
C ASP A 118 23.99 2.71 17.97
N PHE A 119 23.13 2.33 17.00
CA PHE A 119 22.02 1.43 17.30
C PHE A 119 22.48 0.06 17.80
N LYS A 120 23.56 -0.49 17.23
CA LYS A 120 24.16 -1.74 17.69
C LYS A 120 24.69 -1.62 19.11
N SER A 121 25.33 -0.51 19.43
CA SER A 121 25.83 -0.25 20.80
C SER A 121 24.68 -0.15 21.81
N LYS A 122 23.61 0.59 21.47
CA LYS A 122 22.39 0.71 22.29
C LYS A 122 21.71 -0.64 22.51
N GLU A 123 21.58 -1.44 21.45
CA GLU A 123 21.02 -2.79 21.50
C GLU A 123 21.84 -3.70 22.42
N GLN A 124 23.16 -3.73 22.24
CA GLN A 124 24.05 -4.55 23.06
C GLN A 124 24.00 -4.16 24.54
N LYS A 125 23.92 -2.86 24.83
CA LYS A 125 23.76 -2.37 26.21
C LYS A 125 22.48 -2.89 26.84
N LEU A 126 21.35 -2.79 26.16
CA LEU A 126 20.06 -3.31 26.65
C LEU A 126 20.08 -4.84 26.85
N LEU A 127 20.70 -5.58 25.93
CA LEU A 127 20.86 -7.03 26.05
C LEU A 127 21.72 -7.41 27.28
N LEU A 128 22.81 -6.67 27.50
CA LEU A 128 23.69 -6.86 28.68
C LEU A 128 22.95 -6.51 29.97
N ASP A 129 22.16 -5.46 30.00
CA ASP A 129 21.37 -5.08 31.15
C ASP A 129 20.33 -6.14 31.51
N ILE A 130 19.61 -6.66 30.52
CA ILE A 130 18.67 -7.79 30.69
C ILE A 130 19.39 -9.03 31.22
N LYS A 131 20.57 -9.37 30.65
CA LYS A 131 21.38 -10.52 31.10
C LYS A 131 21.87 -10.35 32.53
N LYS A 132 22.29 -9.15 32.96
CA LYS A 132 22.70 -8.85 34.31
C LYS A 132 21.54 -8.99 35.31
N GLU A 133 20.33 -8.52 34.93
CA GLU A 133 19.14 -8.57 35.78
C GLU A 133 18.58 -9.99 35.94
N THR A 134 18.61 -10.79 34.88
CA THR A 134 17.90 -12.09 34.82
C THR A 134 18.81 -13.32 34.76
N SER A 135 20.11 -13.12 34.50
CA SER A 135 21.08 -14.18 34.14
C SER A 135 20.69 -14.95 32.86
N ILE A 136 19.73 -14.46 32.06
CA ILE A 136 19.21 -15.08 30.84
C ILE A 136 19.72 -14.28 29.63
N GLU A 137 20.20 -14.99 28.61
CA GLU A 137 20.58 -14.39 27.35
C GLU A 137 19.34 -14.26 26.44
N LEU A 138 19.03 -13.02 26.06
CA LEU A 138 17.86 -12.72 25.23
C LEU A 138 18.19 -12.84 23.73
N GLU A 139 17.46 -13.71 23.04
CA GLU A 139 17.32 -13.72 21.60
C GLU A 139 16.01 -13.02 21.23
N PRO A 140 16.03 -11.77 20.71
CA PRO A 140 14.85 -10.91 20.68
C PRO A 140 13.72 -11.41 19.75
N TRP A 141 14.03 -12.26 18.79
CA TRP A 141 13.07 -12.83 17.84
C TRP A 141 12.65 -14.27 18.16
N VAL A 142 13.26 -14.88 19.17
CA VAL A 142 12.96 -16.26 19.61
C VAL A 142 11.97 -16.22 20.77
N SER A 143 10.72 -16.62 20.52
CA SER A 143 9.65 -16.54 21.51
C SER A 143 9.93 -17.34 22.78
N THR A 144 10.60 -18.49 22.68
CA THR A 144 11.00 -19.30 23.84
C THR A 144 12.09 -18.64 24.68
N SER A 145 12.96 -17.81 24.10
CA SER A 145 13.94 -17.02 24.84
C SER A 145 13.26 -15.92 25.66
N ILE A 146 12.28 -15.23 25.08
CA ILE A 146 11.48 -14.20 25.78
C ILE A 146 10.64 -14.84 26.88
N ALA A 147 10.05 -16.01 26.64
CA ALA A 147 9.26 -16.74 27.62
C ALA A 147 10.05 -17.01 28.92
N LYS A 148 11.32 -17.43 28.83
CA LYS A 148 12.17 -17.64 30.01
C LYS A 148 12.32 -16.37 30.86
N ILE A 149 12.40 -15.20 30.23
CA ILE A 149 12.51 -13.90 30.95
C ILE A 149 11.17 -13.57 31.63
N PHE A 150 10.05 -13.82 30.94
CA PHE A 150 8.72 -13.60 31.48
C PHE A 150 8.42 -14.54 32.65
N GLU A 151 8.85 -15.82 32.56
CA GLU A 151 8.79 -16.81 33.63
C GLU A 151 9.63 -16.38 34.86
N TYR A 152 10.84 -15.83 34.64
CA TYR A 152 11.70 -15.31 35.70
C TYR A 152 10.99 -14.21 36.50
N TYR A 153 10.28 -13.29 35.82
CA TYR A 153 9.50 -12.24 36.48
C TYR A 153 8.07 -12.67 36.87
N LYS A 154 7.69 -13.93 36.64
CA LYS A 154 6.34 -14.47 36.87
C LYS A 154 5.25 -13.68 36.14
N ILE A 155 5.56 -13.16 34.94
CA ILE A 155 4.61 -12.44 34.08
C ILE A 155 3.87 -13.47 33.21
N PRO A 156 2.53 -13.51 33.21
CA PRO A 156 1.77 -14.40 32.35
C PRO A 156 1.95 -13.99 30.88
N PHE A 157 1.90 -14.93 29.96
CA PHE A 157 1.93 -14.67 28.53
C PHE A 157 1.02 -15.63 27.75
N GLU A 158 0.57 -15.18 26.59
CA GLU A 158 -0.28 -15.95 25.71
C GLU A 158 0.48 -16.98 24.91
N LYS A 159 -0.21 -18.03 24.53
CA LYS A 159 0.27 -19.04 23.57
C LYS A 159 -0.62 -19.04 22.33
N THR A 160 -0.02 -19.41 21.20
CA THR A 160 -0.77 -19.51 19.93
C THR A 160 -1.68 -20.73 19.93
N ASP A 161 -2.94 -20.57 19.50
CA ASP A 161 -3.95 -21.64 19.47
C ASP A 161 -3.52 -22.88 18.68
N LYS A 162 -2.85 -22.66 17.53
CA LYS A 162 -2.46 -23.75 16.61
C LYS A 162 -1.23 -24.55 17.05
N THR A 163 -0.25 -23.88 17.65
CA THR A 163 1.08 -24.51 17.91
C THR A 163 1.45 -24.53 19.37
N ASN A 164 0.63 -23.97 20.26
CA ASN A 164 0.85 -23.84 21.71
C ASN A 164 2.23 -23.22 22.06
N LYS A 165 2.79 -22.41 21.14
CA LYS A 165 4.06 -21.71 21.36
C LYS A 165 3.81 -20.34 21.99
N PRO A 166 4.74 -19.83 22.85
CA PRO A 166 4.64 -18.48 23.40
C PRO A 166 4.48 -17.41 22.30
N SER A 167 3.63 -16.42 22.54
CA SER A 167 3.34 -15.35 21.58
C SER A 167 3.62 -13.99 22.22
N PHE A 168 4.58 -13.24 21.65
CA PHE A 168 4.97 -11.90 22.09
C PHE A 168 4.84 -10.92 20.95
N THR A 169 3.59 -10.56 20.63
CA THR A 169 3.29 -9.56 19.61
C THR A 169 3.71 -8.16 20.08
N LYS A 170 3.88 -7.21 19.14
CA LYS A 170 4.18 -5.81 19.49
C LYS A 170 3.10 -5.25 20.42
N ALA A 171 1.82 -5.48 20.10
CA ALA A 171 0.69 -5.01 20.90
C ALA A 171 0.74 -5.57 22.33
N TYR A 172 0.98 -6.86 22.49
CA TYR A 172 1.12 -7.49 23.81
C TYR A 172 2.28 -6.87 24.63
N LEU A 173 3.46 -6.69 24.00
CA LEU A 173 4.61 -6.09 24.70
C LEU A 173 4.37 -4.63 25.06
N GLN A 174 3.62 -3.88 24.25
CA GLN A 174 3.24 -2.49 24.55
C GLN A 174 2.23 -2.38 25.68
N ALA A 175 1.28 -3.32 25.77
CA ALA A 175 0.26 -3.35 26.83
C ALA A 175 0.81 -3.90 28.17
N CYS A 176 1.91 -4.63 28.14
CA CYS A 176 2.50 -5.21 29.36
C CYS A 176 3.08 -4.11 30.28
N PRO A 177 2.62 -3.97 31.55
CA PRO A 177 3.04 -2.89 32.44
C PRO A 177 4.46 -3.08 32.99
N HIS A 178 5.05 -4.27 32.83
CA HIS A 178 6.37 -4.55 33.39
C HIS A 178 7.49 -3.94 32.55
N PRO A 179 8.47 -3.23 33.15
CA PRO A 179 9.54 -2.53 32.41
C PRO A 179 10.35 -3.41 31.45
N ILE A 180 10.45 -4.72 31.74
CA ILE A 180 11.17 -5.66 30.89
C ILE A 180 10.55 -5.76 29.48
N ALA A 181 9.23 -5.65 29.37
CA ALA A 181 8.54 -5.70 28.06
C ALA A 181 8.95 -4.51 27.19
N ALA A 182 9.04 -3.31 27.77
CA ALA A 182 9.53 -2.12 27.06
C ALA A 182 11.00 -2.26 26.64
N LYS A 183 11.87 -2.85 27.49
CA LYS A 183 13.27 -3.14 27.13
C LYS A 183 13.36 -4.11 25.94
N ILE A 184 12.59 -5.20 25.98
CA ILE A 184 12.54 -6.19 24.89
C ILE A 184 12.01 -5.56 23.58
N LEU A 185 10.98 -4.74 23.68
CA LEU A 185 10.43 -4.02 22.54
C LEU A 185 11.47 -3.09 21.92
N LYS A 186 12.19 -2.31 22.73
CA LYS A 186 13.24 -1.39 22.24
C LYS A 186 14.42 -2.15 21.61
N VAL A 187 14.82 -3.31 22.16
CA VAL A 187 15.81 -4.21 21.53
C VAL A 187 15.35 -4.65 20.15
N ARG A 188 14.09 -5.11 20.01
CA ARG A 188 13.52 -5.49 18.71
C ARG A 188 13.47 -4.33 17.72
N GLU A 189 13.10 -3.16 18.16
CA GLU A 189 13.05 -1.95 17.33
C GLU A 189 14.43 -1.55 16.83
N LEU A 190 15.44 -1.50 17.68
CA LEU A 190 16.83 -1.20 17.31
C LEU A 190 17.40 -2.27 16.36
N ASN A 191 17.17 -3.54 16.67
CA ASN A 191 17.63 -4.65 15.82
C ASN A 191 16.99 -4.57 14.42
N LYS A 192 15.66 -4.38 14.35
CA LYS A 192 14.96 -4.23 13.07
C LYS A 192 15.44 -3.00 12.31
N ALA A 193 15.66 -1.88 12.99
CA ALA A 193 16.16 -0.65 12.38
C ALA A 193 17.51 -0.88 11.69
N GLN A 194 18.42 -1.60 12.33
CA GLN A 194 19.72 -1.95 11.76
C GLN A 194 19.59 -2.93 10.59
N THR A 195 19.02 -4.12 10.86
CA THR A 195 19.11 -5.26 9.94
C THR A 195 18.16 -5.16 8.75
N THR A 196 16.99 -4.49 8.92
CA THR A 196 15.98 -4.39 7.86
C THR A 196 16.13 -3.08 7.08
N PHE A 197 16.42 -1.96 7.75
CA PHE A 197 16.41 -0.66 7.07
C PHE A 197 17.82 -0.17 6.76
N ILE A 198 18.72 -0.04 7.76
CA ILE A 198 20.04 0.53 7.52
C ILE A 198 20.90 -0.40 6.67
N ASP A 199 20.89 -1.71 6.93
CA ASP A 199 21.61 -2.67 6.08
C ASP A 199 21.07 -2.69 4.66
N SER A 200 19.76 -2.57 4.49
CA SER A 200 19.16 -2.48 3.16
C SER A 200 19.59 -1.21 2.43
N ILE A 201 19.64 -0.06 3.12
CA ILE A 201 20.12 1.21 2.57
C ILE A 201 21.59 1.06 2.12
N ILE A 202 22.47 0.59 3.00
CA ILE A 202 23.89 0.44 2.70
C ILE A 202 24.13 -0.52 1.53
N ASN A 203 23.43 -1.67 1.53
CA ASN A 203 23.63 -2.71 0.51
C ASN A 203 23.09 -2.34 -0.88
N HIS A 204 22.12 -1.44 -0.96
CA HIS A 204 21.54 -0.99 -2.23
C HIS A 204 22.06 0.37 -2.67
N ALA A 205 22.89 1.03 -1.86
CA ALA A 205 23.49 2.30 -2.24
C ALA A 205 24.55 2.11 -3.35
N TYR A 206 24.42 2.86 -4.42
CA TYR A 206 25.39 2.97 -5.50
C TYR A 206 25.73 4.43 -5.73
N LYS A 207 27.01 4.80 -5.58
CA LYS A 207 27.48 6.20 -5.69
C LYS A 207 26.63 7.17 -4.85
N ASP A 208 26.40 6.82 -3.59
CA ASP A 208 25.59 7.59 -2.63
C ASP A 208 24.12 7.81 -3.05
N ARG A 209 23.56 6.91 -3.88
CA ARG A 209 22.15 6.92 -4.28
C ARG A 209 21.51 5.55 -4.16
N ILE A 210 20.21 5.55 -3.92
CA ILE A 210 19.38 4.35 -3.95
C ILE A 210 18.48 4.42 -5.17
N HIS A 211 18.56 3.42 -6.02
CA HIS A 211 17.79 3.28 -7.25
C HIS A 211 16.67 2.25 -7.07
N CYS A 212 15.72 2.55 -6.17
CA CYS A 212 14.60 1.64 -5.89
C CYS A 212 13.67 1.50 -7.10
N GLU A 213 12.89 0.43 -7.09
CA GLU A 213 11.88 0.18 -8.10
C GLU A 213 10.48 0.50 -7.56
N PHE A 214 9.70 1.28 -8.31
CA PHE A 214 8.29 1.51 -8.06
C PHE A 214 7.44 0.71 -9.04
N HIS A 215 6.56 -0.14 -8.51
CA HIS A 215 5.62 -0.93 -9.31
C HIS A 215 4.28 -0.22 -9.34
N GLN A 216 3.91 0.32 -10.49
CA GLN A 216 2.67 1.08 -10.67
C GLN A 216 1.41 0.20 -10.71
N LEU A 217 1.54 -1.03 -11.17
CA LEU A 217 0.46 -2.00 -11.32
C LEU A 217 0.95 -3.38 -10.88
N ARG A 218 0.01 -4.28 -10.60
CA ARG A 218 0.36 -5.66 -10.27
C ARG A 218 1.08 -6.34 -11.43
N SER A 219 2.19 -7.00 -11.12
CA SER A 219 3.04 -7.73 -12.05
C SER A 219 3.58 -9.00 -11.39
N GLU A 220 4.50 -9.72 -12.05
CA GLU A 220 5.25 -10.85 -11.46
C GLU A 220 6.17 -10.37 -10.33
N ASP A 221 6.66 -9.12 -10.41
CA ASP A 221 7.70 -8.58 -9.53
C ASP A 221 7.14 -7.77 -8.36
N GLY A 222 5.84 -7.44 -8.38
CA GLY A 222 5.22 -6.65 -7.31
C GLY A 222 3.92 -5.98 -7.73
N GLY A 223 3.61 -4.85 -7.07
CA GLY A 223 2.40 -4.05 -7.31
C GLY A 223 1.21 -4.49 -6.48
N THR A 224 0.15 -3.69 -6.54
CA THR A 224 -1.08 -3.89 -5.78
C THR A 224 -2.30 -4.04 -6.67
N VAL A 225 -3.36 -4.68 -6.17
CA VAL A 225 -4.65 -4.81 -6.86
C VAL A 225 -5.48 -3.52 -6.81
N THR A 226 -5.15 -2.59 -5.92
CA THR A 226 -5.85 -1.30 -5.78
C THR A 226 -5.31 -0.22 -6.71
N GLY A 227 -4.17 -0.45 -7.37
CA GLY A 227 -3.47 0.53 -8.18
C GLY A 227 -2.50 1.43 -7.39
N ARG A 228 -2.39 1.27 -6.06
CA ARG A 228 -1.34 1.94 -5.29
C ARG A 228 0.04 1.47 -5.74
N PHE A 229 1.03 2.34 -5.66
CA PHE A 229 2.42 1.92 -5.83
C PHE A 229 2.85 0.91 -4.78
N SER A 230 3.74 0.02 -5.16
CA SER A 230 4.62 -0.69 -4.21
C SER A 230 6.06 -0.44 -4.61
N SER A 231 6.99 -0.64 -3.69
CA SER A 231 8.41 -0.43 -3.92
C SER A 231 9.22 -1.66 -3.56
N SER A 232 10.31 -1.89 -4.29
CA SER A 232 11.28 -2.96 -4.03
C SER A 232 12.71 -2.53 -4.37
N ASN A 233 13.68 -3.29 -3.94
CA ASN A 233 15.11 -3.13 -4.24
C ASN A 233 15.71 -1.74 -3.92
N PRO A 234 15.57 -1.18 -2.70
CA PRO A 234 14.80 -1.63 -1.54
C PRO A 234 13.38 -1.08 -1.49
N ASN A 235 12.54 -1.59 -0.56
CA ASN A 235 11.21 -1.02 -0.34
C ASN A 235 11.30 0.25 0.54
N LEU A 236 11.35 1.42 -0.09
CA LEU A 236 11.41 2.71 0.60
C LEU A 236 10.08 3.13 1.24
N GLN A 237 8.94 2.55 0.80
CA GLN A 237 7.63 2.85 1.39
C GLN A 237 7.41 2.21 2.78
N GLN A 238 8.31 1.31 3.20
CA GLN A 238 8.26 0.67 4.52
C GLN A 238 9.22 1.30 5.55
N ILE A 239 9.91 2.38 5.19
CA ILE A 239 10.78 3.10 6.14
C ILE A 239 9.94 3.56 7.34
N PRO A 240 10.44 3.38 8.58
CA PRO A 240 9.67 3.61 9.80
C PRO A 240 9.05 5.01 9.84
N ALA A 241 7.77 5.07 10.20
CA ALA A 241 7.03 6.32 10.35
C ALA A 241 6.39 6.49 11.75
N ARG A 242 6.35 5.41 12.58
CA ARG A 242 5.59 5.41 13.84
C ARG A 242 6.41 5.74 15.08
N ASP A 243 7.69 5.34 15.12
CA ASP A 243 8.60 5.71 16.21
C ASP A 243 9.30 7.02 15.81
N PRO A 244 9.07 8.15 16.51
CA PRO A 244 9.59 9.45 16.10
C PRO A 244 11.12 9.50 16.05
N GLU A 245 11.81 8.83 17.01
CA GLU A 245 13.27 8.79 17.07
C GLU A 245 13.84 8.02 15.88
N ILE A 246 13.35 6.79 15.66
CA ILE A 246 13.81 5.93 14.55
C ILE A 246 13.44 6.54 13.21
N LYS A 247 12.21 7.09 13.07
CA LYS A 247 11.76 7.81 11.88
C LYS A 247 12.75 8.91 11.50
N LYS A 248 12.98 9.84 12.44
CA LYS A 248 13.86 10.99 12.22
C LYS A 248 15.26 10.58 11.82
N VAL A 249 15.82 9.56 12.49
CA VAL A 249 17.19 9.10 12.23
C VAL A 249 17.30 8.40 10.88
N ILE A 250 16.40 7.47 10.55
CA ILE A 250 16.49 6.69 9.29
C ILE A 250 16.09 7.54 8.09
N ARG A 251 15.00 8.31 8.16
CA ARG A 251 14.62 9.24 7.09
C ARG A 251 15.68 10.33 6.91
N GLY A 252 16.33 10.78 7.99
CA GLY A 252 17.42 11.76 7.95
C GLY A 252 18.70 11.26 7.28
N LEU A 253 18.75 10.05 6.75
CA LEU A 253 19.80 9.54 5.87
C LEU A 253 19.58 9.95 4.41
N PHE A 254 18.36 10.31 4.03
CA PHE A 254 18.00 10.69 2.67
C PHE A 254 18.07 12.21 2.53
N GLU A 255 18.84 12.66 1.56
CA GLU A 255 19.18 14.06 1.33
C GLU A 255 18.65 14.54 -0.03
N PRO A 256 18.34 15.84 -0.17
CA PRO A 256 18.01 16.44 -1.45
C PRO A 256 19.28 16.57 -2.33
N GLU A 257 19.14 17.13 -3.51
CA GLU A 257 20.27 17.51 -4.36
C GLU A 257 21.08 18.64 -3.70
N PHE A 258 22.29 18.82 -4.18
CA PHE A 258 23.22 19.80 -3.59
C PHE A 258 22.62 21.21 -3.62
N SER A 259 22.68 21.90 -2.50
CA SER A 259 22.15 23.27 -2.30
C SER A 259 20.62 23.39 -2.38
N GLU A 260 19.89 22.28 -2.33
CA GLU A 260 18.42 22.24 -2.36
C GLU A 260 17.85 21.80 -1.00
N LYS A 261 16.54 21.86 -0.87
CA LYS A 261 15.79 21.38 0.29
C LYS A 261 15.02 20.12 -0.05
N TRP A 262 14.85 19.24 0.91
CA TRP A 262 13.90 18.15 0.80
C TRP A 262 12.48 18.71 0.94
N GLY A 263 11.65 18.52 -0.08
CA GLY A 263 10.23 18.86 -0.04
C GLY A 263 9.39 17.60 0.12
N SER A 264 8.52 17.60 1.11
CA SER A 264 7.47 16.60 1.33
C SER A 264 6.12 17.25 1.05
N PHE A 265 5.32 16.62 0.20
CA PHE A 265 3.99 17.08 -0.21
C PHE A 265 3.00 15.95 0.01
N ASP A 266 2.22 16.03 1.08
CA ASP A 266 1.29 14.98 1.51
C ASP A 266 -0.16 15.44 1.37
N TYR A 267 -1.02 14.60 0.78
CA TYR A 267 -2.44 14.92 0.69
C TYR A 267 -3.10 14.88 2.07
N SER A 268 -3.53 16.03 2.55
CA SER A 268 -4.24 16.14 3.82
C SER A 268 -5.59 15.43 3.76
N SER A 269 -5.74 14.34 4.53
CA SER A 269 -6.99 13.58 4.60
C SER A 269 -7.54 13.13 3.23
N GLN A 270 -6.69 12.60 2.34
CA GLN A 270 -7.04 12.22 0.97
C GLN A 270 -8.27 11.31 0.89
N GLU A 271 -8.26 10.19 1.62
CA GLU A 271 -9.35 9.21 1.58
C GLU A 271 -10.69 9.78 2.12
N PRO A 272 -10.74 10.53 3.24
CA PRO A 272 -11.92 11.25 3.67
C PRO A 272 -12.50 12.24 2.64
N ARG A 273 -11.65 13.03 1.96
CA ARG A 273 -12.08 13.95 0.92
C ARG A 273 -12.71 13.22 -0.27
N LEU A 274 -12.13 12.12 -0.69
CA LEU A 274 -12.70 11.24 -1.72
C LEU A 274 -14.02 10.62 -1.28
N LEU A 275 -14.16 10.21 -0.02
CA LEU A 275 -15.41 9.70 0.52
C LEU A 275 -16.52 10.75 0.43
N VAL A 276 -16.25 11.99 0.88
CA VAL A 276 -17.19 13.12 0.80
C VAL A 276 -17.52 13.43 -0.66
N HIS A 277 -16.52 13.47 -1.56
CA HIS A 277 -16.73 13.63 -2.99
C HIS A 277 -17.74 12.63 -3.56
N TYR A 278 -17.56 11.33 -3.26
CA TYR A 278 -18.48 10.30 -3.75
C TYR A 278 -19.89 10.42 -3.15
N CYS A 279 -20.01 10.74 -1.87
CA CYS A 279 -21.30 10.97 -1.24
C CYS A 279 -22.01 12.18 -1.87
N ALA A 280 -21.29 13.25 -2.16
CA ALA A 280 -21.82 14.47 -2.79
C ALA A 280 -22.10 14.32 -4.30
N SER A 281 -21.50 13.33 -4.94
CA SER A 281 -21.69 13.03 -6.37
C SER A 281 -22.86 12.09 -6.65
N LEU A 282 -23.58 11.65 -5.63
CA LEU A 282 -24.81 10.87 -5.81
C LEU A 282 -25.93 11.75 -6.41
N ASN A 283 -26.88 11.10 -7.09
CA ASN A 283 -28.07 11.80 -7.60
C ASN A 283 -28.87 12.41 -6.44
N GLU A 284 -29.57 13.53 -6.69
CA GLU A 284 -30.31 14.28 -5.68
C GLU A 284 -31.30 13.39 -4.85
N ASN A 285 -31.93 12.40 -5.49
CA ASN A 285 -32.85 11.46 -4.81
C ASN A 285 -32.15 10.45 -3.89
N GLU A 286 -30.84 10.33 -3.98
CA GLU A 286 -30.01 9.35 -3.27
C GLU A 286 -29.01 10.01 -2.31
N LYS A 287 -28.80 11.30 -2.51
CA LYS A 287 -27.93 12.14 -1.73
C LYS A 287 -28.57 12.51 -0.40
N HIS A 288 -27.85 12.33 0.68
CA HIS A 288 -28.34 12.72 2.01
C HIS A 288 -28.09 14.23 2.22
N PRO A 289 -29.10 15.01 2.72
CA PRO A 289 -28.98 16.47 2.88
C PRO A 289 -27.75 16.92 3.70
N LEU A 290 -27.39 16.18 4.76
CA LEU A 290 -26.21 16.51 5.58
C LEU A 290 -24.89 16.56 4.82
N ILE A 291 -24.81 15.97 3.62
CA ILE A 291 -23.55 15.98 2.86
C ILE A 291 -23.24 17.38 2.30
N ASP A 292 -24.26 18.17 2.00
CA ASP A 292 -24.07 19.55 1.51
C ASP A 292 -23.48 20.44 2.60
N GLU A 293 -23.89 20.26 3.84
CA GLU A 293 -23.30 20.94 4.99
C GLU A 293 -21.83 20.56 5.19
N VAL A 294 -21.51 19.27 5.03
CA VAL A 294 -20.13 18.77 5.12
C VAL A 294 -19.27 19.35 3.98
N VAL A 295 -19.79 19.39 2.75
CA VAL A 295 -19.11 20.00 1.60
C VAL A 295 -18.86 21.49 1.85
N GLN A 296 -19.86 22.21 2.36
CA GLN A 296 -19.73 23.64 2.67
C GLN A 296 -18.63 23.88 3.71
N LYS A 297 -18.58 23.11 4.79
CA LYS A 297 -17.51 23.19 5.80
C LYS A 297 -16.12 23.04 5.20
N TYR A 298 -15.92 22.08 4.28
CA TYR A 298 -14.65 21.95 3.58
C TYR A 298 -14.27 23.19 2.77
N HIS A 299 -15.25 23.87 2.13
CA HIS A 299 -15.01 25.11 1.40
C HIS A 299 -14.76 26.31 2.33
N GLU A 300 -15.24 26.26 3.55
CA GLU A 300 -15.00 27.27 4.61
C GLU A 300 -13.66 27.05 5.34
N GLY A 301 -12.94 25.96 5.05
CA GLY A 301 -11.67 25.63 5.66
C GLY A 301 -11.76 24.80 6.95
N ASP A 302 -12.97 24.41 7.37
CA ASP A 302 -13.17 23.40 8.42
C ASP A 302 -13.13 22.02 7.77
N ASP A 303 -11.93 21.44 7.66
CA ASP A 303 -11.65 20.25 6.84
C ASP A 303 -11.27 19.00 7.63
N ASP A 304 -11.42 19.02 8.95
CA ASP A 304 -11.24 17.83 9.79
C ASP A 304 -12.48 16.94 9.81
N PHE A 305 -12.60 16.06 8.82
CA PHE A 305 -13.70 15.10 8.71
C PHE A 305 -13.91 14.25 9.96
N HIS A 306 -12.84 13.88 10.67
CA HIS A 306 -12.96 13.11 11.89
C HIS A 306 -13.55 13.90 13.04
N GLN A 307 -13.24 15.20 13.11
CA GLN A 307 -13.86 16.11 14.09
C GLN A 307 -15.31 16.37 13.73
N MET A 308 -15.61 16.66 12.46
CA MET A 308 -17.01 16.84 12.00
C MET A 308 -17.88 15.62 12.35
N VAL A 309 -17.37 14.40 12.12
CA VAL A 309 -18.07 13.18 12.48
C VAL A 309 -18.18 13.00 13.99
N ALA A 310 -17.15 13.37 14.75
CA ALA A 310 -17.18 13.34 16.21
C ALA A 310 -18.30 14.21 16.78
N ASP A 311 -18.41 15.44 16.26
CA ASP A 311 -19.43 16.42 16.67
C ASP A 311 -20.84 15.94 16.29
N LEU A 312 -21.03 15.43 15.07
CA LEU A 312 -22.30 14.90 14.61
C LEU A 312 -22.77 13.68 15.43
N ALA A 313 -21.85 12.77 15.70
CA ALA A 313 -22.17 11.51 16.38
C ALA A 313 -22.10 11.61 17.91
N GLY A 314 -21.59 12.70 18.49
CA GLY A 314 -21.41 12.86 19.93
C GLY A 314 -20.35 11.90 20.52
N ILE A 315 -19.28 11.64 19.78
CA ILE A 315 -18.18 10.74 20.13
C ILE A 315 -16.83 11.47 20.11
N THR A 316 -15.79 10.87 20.66
CA THR A 316 -14.46 11.50 20.60
C THR A 316 -13.88 11.46 19.18
N ARG A 317 -13.03 12.44 18.83
CA ARG A 317 -12.33 12.47 17.52
C ARG A 317 -11.54 11.19 17.24
N THR A 318 -10.92 10.60 18.28
CA THR A 318 -10.18 9.33 18.16
C THR A 318 -11.11 8.16 17.81
N GLN A 319 -12.28 8.08 18.46
CA GLN A 319 -13.30 7.10 18.12
C GLN A 319 -13.83 7.32 16.71
N ALA A 320 -14.15 8.57 16.35
CA ALA A 320 -14.60 8.91 15.00
C ALA A 320 -13.57 8.52 13.93
N LYS A 321 -12.29 8.81 14.14
CA LYS A 321 -11.21 8.38 13.23
C LYS A 321 -11.18 6.86 13.08
N THR A 322 -11.26 6.12 14.18
CA THR A 322 -11.23 4.65 14.17
C THR A 322 -12.45 4.06 13.48
N VAL A 323 -13.65 4.62 13.72
CA VAL A 323 -14.90 4.18 13.09
C VAL A 323 -14.90 4.51 11.60
N ASN A 324 -14.52 5.73 11.21
CA ASN A 324 -14.44 6.15 9.81
C ASN A 324 -13.52 5.23 9.00
N LEU A 325 -12.29 5.02 9.48
CA LEU A 325 -11.35 4.10 8.86
C LEU A 325 -11.90 2.67 8.90
N GLY A 326 -12.48 2.25 10.02
CA GLY A 326 -13.09 0.93 10.17
C GLY A 326 -14.15 0.64 9.11
N ILE A 327 -15.06 1.56 8.88
CA ILE A 327 -16.13 1.42 7.87
C ILE A 327 -15.53 1.41 6.46
N MET A 328 -14.62 2.33 6.16
CA MET A 328 -13.94 2.38 4.84
C MET A 328 -13.18 1.07 4.55
N TYR A 329 -12.59 0.44 5.57
CA TYR A 329 -11.85 -0.81 5.43
C TYR A 329 -12.68 -2.08 5.64
N GLY A 330 -14.01 -1.96 5.86
CA GLY A 330 -14.91 -3.09 6.09
C GLY A 330 -14.64 -3.83 7.42
N MET A 331 -14.26 -3.08 8.44
CA MET A 331 -13.99 -3.62 9.78
C MET A 331 -15.29 -4.09 10.44
N GLY A 332 -15.28 -5.32 10.96
CA GLY A 332 -16.40 -5.85 11.77
C GLY A 332 -16.35 -5.37 13.23
N GLN A 333 -17.48 -5.53 13.92
CA GLN A 333 -17.68 -5.13 15.32
C GLN A 333 -16.59 -5.65 16.28
N GLY A 334 -16.24 -6.93 16.16
CA GLY A 334 -15.22 -7.54 17.03
C GLY A 334 -13.82 -6.92 16.85
N LYS A 335 -13.46 -6.53 15.63
CA LYS A 335 -12.19 -5.83 15.39
C LYS A 335 -12.23 -4.38 15.87
N LEU A 336 -13.37 -3.71 15.73
CA LEU A 336 -13.56 -2.36 16.27
C LEU A 336 -13.45 -2.37 17.80
N ALA A 337 -14.11 -3.31 18.46
CA ALA A 337 -14.05 -3.53 19.90
C ALA A 337 -12.59 -3.67 20.39
N SER A 338 -11.83 -4.57 19.76
CA SER A 338 -10.42 -4.78 20.11
C SER A 338 -9.51 -3.59 19.79
N THR A 339 -9.87 -2.74 18.82
CA THR A 339 -9.08 -1.55 18.46
C THR A 339 -9.31 -0.39 19.41
N LEU A 340 -10.52 -0.26 19.94
CA LEU A 340 -10.90 0.79 20.89
C LEU A 340 -10.81 0.35 22.35
N ASP A 341 -10.45 -0.90 22.61
CA ASP A 341 -10.41 -1.50 23.95
C ASP A 341 -11.75 -1.39 24.69
N ILE A 342 -12.84 -1.73 23.96
CA ILE A 342 -14.22 -1.75 24.44
C ILE A 342 -14.86 -3.13 24.21
N THR A 343 -16.02 -3.39 24.81
CA THR A 343 -16.77 -4.61 24.57
C THR A 343 -17.37 -4.64 23.15
N VAL A 344 -17.75 -5.84 22.67
CA VAL A 344 -18.42 -5.99 21.36
C VAL A 344 -19.78 -5.30 21.34
N ASP A 345 -20.49 -5.28 22.46
CA ASP A 345 -21.80 -4.63 22.58
C ASP A 345 -21.65 -3.11 22.54
N GLU A 346 -20.67 -2.52 23.23
CA GLU A 346 -20.34 -1.11 23.13
C GLU A 346 -19.90 -0.72 21.72
N ALA A 347 -19.12 -1.56 21.05
CA ALA A 347 -18.72 -1.32 19.66
C ALA A 347 -19.92 -1.35 18.71
N LYS A 348 -20.90 -2.22 18.96
CA LYS A 348 -22.16 -2.29 18.20
C LYS A 348 -23.02 -1.05 18.41
N GLU A 349 -23.13 -0.58 19.65
CA GLU A 349 -23.87 0.63 19.99
C GLU A 349 -23.23 1.86 19.35
N LEU A 350 -21.92 1.99 19.43
CA LEU A 350 -21.13 3.05 18.78
C LEU A 350 -21.34 3.06 17.25
N LEU A 351 -21.33 1.90 16.60
CA LEU A 351 -21.61 1.80 15.16
C LEU A 351 -23.06 2.19 14.82
N ASN A 352 -24.04 1.82 15.64
CA ASN A 352 -25.44 2.20 15.44
C ASN A 352 -25.61 3.71 15.56
N GLN A 353 -25.05 4.32 16.61
CA GLN A 353 -25.06 5.78 16.82
C GLN A 353 -24.39 6.52 15.65
N TYR A 354 -23.22 6.02 15.22
CA TYR A 354 -22.53 6.56 14.04
C TYR A 354 -23.42 6.48 12.78
N HIS A 355 -24.02 5.34 12.50
CA HIS A 355 -24.85 5.16 11.31
C HIS A 355 -26.15 5.97 11.32
N GLU A 356 -26.67 6.29 12.48
CA GLU A 356 -27.83 7.17 12.65
C GLU A 356 -27.49 8.61 12.40
N LYS A 357 -26.32 9.07 12.89
CA LYS A 357 -25.88 10.46 12.81
C LYS A 357 -25.10 10.80 11.55
N VAL A 358 -24.47 9.81 10.91
CA VAL A 358 -23.66 9.95 9.69
C VAL A 358 -24.16 8.96 8.61
N PRO A 359 -25.43 9.02 8.21
CA PRO A 359 -26.06 8.01 7.37
C PRO A 359 -25.53 7.98 5.94
N PHE A 360 -24.97 9.07 5.43
CA PHE A 360 -24.44 9.18 4.07
C PHE A 360 -23.27 8.21 3.82
N VAL A 361 -22.44 7.95 4.82
CA VAL A 361 -21.31 6.99 4.69
C VAL A 361 -21.82 5.56 4.51
N LYS A 362 -22.79 5.14 5.34
CA LYS A 362 -23.43 3.82 5.23
C LYS A 362 -24.22 3.69 3.93
N GLY A 363 -24.90 4.76 3.52
CA GLY A 363 -25.62 4.83 2.26
C GLY A 363 -24.72 4.55 1.08
N LEU A 364 -23.58 5.24 0.99
CA LEU A 364 -22.57 5.00 -0.04
C LEU A 364 -22.01 3.58 0.01
N ALA A 365 -21.65 3.08 1.20
CA ALA A 365 -21.10 1.73 1.37
C ALA A 365 -22.06 0.65 0.85
N ASN A 366 -23.35 0.74 1.22
CA ASN A 366 -24.38 -0.19 0.78
C ASN A 366 -24.57 -0.11 -0.75
N ARG A 367 -24.63 1.10 -1.30
CA ARG A 367 -24.79 1.31 -2.74
C ARG A 367 -23.64 0.70 -3.53
N ILE A 368 -22.40 0.98 -3.14
CA ILE A 368 -21.22 0.48 -3.85
C ILE A 368 -21.09 -1.04 -3.71
N SER A 369 -21.41 -1.60 -2.54
CA SER A 369 -21.46 -3.05 -2.33
C SER A 369 -22.54 -3.71 -3.19
N SER A 370 -23.75 -3.15 -3.27
CA SER A 370 -24.82 -3.62 -4.14
C SER A 370 -24.45 -3.52 -5.62
N HIS A 371 -23.81 -2.42 -6.03
CA HIS A 371 -23.30 -2.27 -7.40
C HIS A 371 -22.26 -3.36 -7.73
N ALA A 372 -21.29 -3.59 -6.81
CA ALA A 372 -20.32 -4.67 -6.95
C ALA A 372 -20.97 -6.05 -7.03
N GLN A 373 -22.01 -6.30 -6.22
CA GLN A 373 -22.76 -7.55 -6.24
C GLN A 373 -23.48 -7.77 -7.57
N ASN A 374 -24.12 -6.74 -8.11
CA ASN A 374 -24.93 -6.84 -9.33
C ASN A 374 -24.07 -6.90 -10.58
N PHE A 375 -23.05 -6.03 -10.68
CA PHE A 375 -22.25 -5.86 -11.91
C PHE A 375 -20.86 -6.52 -11.86
N GLY A 376 -20.45 -7.06 -10.70
CA GLY A 376 -19.17 -7.71 -10.50
C GLY A 376 -17.96 -6.75 -10.57
N ARG A 377 -18.19 -5.44 -10.53
CA ARG A 377 -17.12 -4.44 -10.62
C ARG A 377 -17.55 -3.09 -10.08
N ILE A 378 -16.55 -2.29 -9.73
CA ILE A 378 -16.67 -0.85 -9.49
C ILE A 378 -15.65 -0.11 -10.35
N ARG A 379 -15.75 1.22 -10.41
CA ARG A 379 -14.78 2.11 -11.07
C ARG A 379 -14.30 3.19 -10.13
N THR A 380 -13.02 3.45 -10.13
CA THR A 380 -12.39 4.58 -9.45
C THR A 380 -12.67 5.88 -10.20
N ILE A 381 -12.20 7.00 -9.66
CA ILE A 381 -12.45 8.34 -10.18
C ILE A 381 -11.91 8.55 -11.62
N LEU A 382 -10.77 7.94 -11.96
CA LEU A 382 -10.20 7.98 -13.33
C LEU A 382 -10.59 6.75 -14.18
N GLY A 383 -11.55 5.95 -13.71
CA GLY A 383 -12.13 4.86 -14.50
C GLY A 383 -11.43 3.52 -14.38
N ARG A 384 -10.42 3.37 -13.50
CA ARG A 384 -9.82 2.07 -13.18
C ARG A 384 -10.89 1.11 -12.69
N LYS A 385 -10.92 -0.11 -13.20
CA LYS A 385 -11.83 -1.15 -12.73
C LYS A 385 -11.25 -1.91 -11.54
N CYS A 386 -12.13 -2.23 -10.59
CA CYS A 386 -11.87 -3.20 -9.54
C CYS A 386 -12.95 -4.28 -9.60
N ARG A 387 -12.55 -5.55 -9.76
CA ARG A 387 -13.45 -6.67 -10.07
C ARG A 387 -13.73 -7.53 -8.84
N PHE A 388 -14.90 -8.20 -8.89
CA PHE A 388 -15.38 -9.14 -7.88
C PHE A 388 -15.87 -10.41 -8.61
N ASP A 389 -14.91 -11.22 -9.07
CA ASP A 389 -15.16 -12.36 -9.95
C ASP A 389 -15.30 -13.70 -9.20
N LEU A 390 -15.03 -13.70 -7.90
CA LEU A 390 -15.19 -14.87 -7.06
C LEU A 390 -16.57 -14.94 -6.44
N TRP A 391 -17.04 -16.16 -6.16
CA TRP A 391 -18.36 -16.47 -5.65
C TRP A 391 -18.29 -17.34 -4.40
N GLU A 392 -19.26 -17.16 -3.52
CA GLU A 392 -19.41 -17.90 -2.26
C GLU A 392 -20.91 -18.19 -2.00
N PRO A 393 -21.25 -19.21 -1.19
CA PRO A 393 -22.64 -19.45 -0.81
C PRO A 393 -23.18 -18.34 0.10
N CYS A 394 -24.51 -18.13 0.06
CA CYS A 394 -25.18 -17.15 0.93
C CYS A 394 -25.29 -17.60 2.40
N THR A 395 -24.69 -18.72 2.78
CA THR A 395 -24.72 -19.27 4.14
C THR A 395 -23.78 -18.51 5.07
N PHE A 396 -24.10 -18.51 6.37
CA PHE A 396 -23.24 -17.94 7.40
C PHE A 396 -22.05 -18.88 7.67
N GLY A 397 -20.86 -18.30 7.87
CA GLY A 397 -19.63 -19.03 8.16
C GLY A 397 -18.48 -18.70 7.21
N TYR A 398 -17.34 -19.34 7.42
CA TYR A 398 -16.20 -19.21 6.53
C TYR A 398 -16.40 -20.12 5.32
N ASN A 399 -16.58 -19.50 4.15
CA ASN A 399 -16.69 -20.18 2.87
C ASN A 399 -15.50 -19.83 1.98
N ARG A 400 -15.01 -20.78 1.22
CA ARG A 400 -13.98 -20.55 0.21
C ARG A 400 -14.60 -19.84 -0.98
N ALA A 401 -14.05 -18.67 -1.34
CA ALA A 401 -14.47 -17.98 -2.55
C ALA A 401 -13.84 -18.64 -3.79
N LEU A 402 -14.65 -18.95 -4.80
CA LEU A 402 -14.25 -19.69 -6.00
C LEU A 402 -14.69 -18.95 -7.27
N PRO A 403 -14.04 -19.22 -8.44
CA PRO A 403 -14.59 -18.86 -9.73
C PRO A 403 -16.01 -19.41 -9.88
N HIS A 404 -16.87 -18.73 -10.65
CA HIS A 404 -18.31 -19.05 -10.74
C HIS A 404 -18.58 -20.51 -11.11
N GLU A 405 -17.87 -21.05 -12.11
CA GLU A 405 -18.04 -22.43 -12.57
C GLU A 405 -17.71 -23.47 -11.49
N ASP A 406 -16.66 -23.20 -10.70
CA ASP A 406 -16.25 -24.07 -9.61
C ASP A 406 -17.18 -23.92 -8.41
N ALA A 407 -17.64 -22.69 -8.12
CA ALA A 407 -18.60 -22.43 -7.05
C ALA A 407 -19.95 -23.14 -7.29
N ILE A 408 -20.43 -23.20 -8.52
CA ILE A 408 -21.64 -23.96 -8.89
C ILE A 408 -21.46 -25.46 -8.60
N LYS A 409 -20.29 -26.02 -8.92
CA LYS A 409 -20.00 -27.44 -8.68
C LYS A 409 -19.89 -27.77 -7.17
N GLU A 410 -19.18 -26.90 -6.44
CA GLU A 410 -18.87 -27.14 -5.02
C GLU A 410 -20.07 -26.88 -4.11
N TYR A 411 -20.85 -25.83 -4.40
CA TYR A 411 -21.91 -25.31 -3.52
C TYR A 411 -23.33 -25.56 -4.02
N SER A 412 -23.51 -26.36 -5.06
CA SER A 412 -24.85 -26.74 -5.51
C SER A 412 -25.56 -27.63 -4.46
N PRO A 413 -26.85 -27.38 -4.16
CA PRO A 413 -27.80 -26.43 -4.76
C PRO A 413 -27.92 -25.07 -4.04
N GLN A 414 -26.91 -24.61 -3.33
CA GLN A 414 -26.94 -23.39 -2.53
C GLN A 414 -27.04 -22.14 -3.39
N LYS A 415 -27.73 -21.10 -2.91
CA LYS A 415 -27.74 -19.79 -3.54
C LYS A 415 -26.36 -19.13 -3.42
N LEU A 416 -25.80 -18.67 -4.53
CA LEU A 416 -24.49 -18.02 -4.62
C LEU A 416 -24.61 -16.51 -4.63
N LYS A 417 -23.60 -15.84 -4.04
CA LYS A 417 -23.36 -14.39 -4.13
C LYS A 417 -21.91 -14.13 -4.51
N ARG A 418 -21.61 -12.93 -5.02
CA ARG A 418 -20.22 -12.52 -5.25
C ARG A 418 -19.51 -12.33 -3.93
N ALA A 419 -18.31 -12.89 -3.82
CA ALA A 419 -17.48 -12.80 -2.65
C ALA A 419 -16.83 -11.41 -2.50
N PHE A 420 -16.52 -11.02 -1.27
CA PHE A 420 -15.75 -9.84 -0.90
C PHE A 420 -16.36 -8.49 -1.32
N THR A 421 -17.64 -8.42 -1.69
CA THR A 421 -18.29 -7.15 -2.10
C THR A 421 -18.38 -6.14 -0.96
N TYR A 422 -18.29 -6.56 0.29
CA TYR A 422 -18.15 -5.67 1.45
C TYR A 422 -16.85 -4.82 1.42
N LYS A 423 -15.84 -5.21 0.62
CA LYS A 423 -14.61 -4.43 0.40
C LYS A 423 -14.75 -3.41 -0.74
N ALA A 424 -15.92 -3.28 -1.34
CA ALA A 424 -16.09 -2.45 -2.54
C ALA A 424 -15.84 -0.97 -2.25
N LEU A 425 -16.33 -0.43 -1.12
CA LEU A 425 -16.04 0.95 -0.72
C LEU A 425 -14.54 1.17 -0.52
N ASN A 426 -13.86 0.26 0.16
CA ASN A 426 -12.40 0.34 0.34
C ASN A 426 -11.66 0.37 -1.00
N LYS A 427 -11.98 -0.54 -1.93
CA LYS A 427 -11.37 -0.57 -3.27
C LYS A 427 -11.66 0.72 -4.05
N LEU A 428 -12.86 1.31 -3.91
CA LEU A 428 -13.22 2.58 -4.54
C LEU A 428 -12.34 3.72 -4.03
N ILE A 429 -12.30 3.90 -2.72
CA ILE A 429 -11.58 5.01 -2.08
C ILE A 429 -10.07 4.89 -2.27
N GLN A 430 -9.48 3.73 -1.94
CA GLN A 430 -8.03 3.51 -2.12
C GLN A 430 -7.59 3.58 -3.58
N GLY A 431 -8.40 3.03 -4.49
CA GLY A 431 -8.08 3.08 -5.92
C GLY A 431 -8.17 4.51 -6.47
N SER A 432 -9.14 5.30 -6.01
CA SER A 432 -9.26 6.72 -6.39
C SER A 432 -8.15 7.57 -5.79
N ALA A 433 -7.72 7.29 -4.56
CA ALA A 433 -6.55 7.91 -3.94
C ALA A 433 -5.28 7.63 -4.75
N ALA A 434 -5.09 6.36 -5.16
CA ALA A 434 -3.97 5.99 -6.02
C ALA A 434 -4.01 6.69 -7.39
N ASP A 435 -5.20 6.81 -8.00
CA ASP A 435 -5.38 7.55 -9.25
C ASP A 435 -5.02 9.03 -9.10
N GLN A 436 -5.46 9.68 -8.01
CA GLN A 436 -5.15 11.08 -7.72
C GLN A 436 -3.64 11.30 -7.55
N THR A 437 -2.97 10.50 -6.71
CA THR A 437 -1.52 10.60 -6.48
C THR A 437 -0.72 10.36 -7.77
N LYS A 438 -1.12 9.39 -8.59
CA LYS A 438 -0.48 9.10 -9.87
C LYS A 438 -0.65 10.21 -10.88
N LYS A 439 -1.86 10.77 -10.95
CA LYS A 439 -2.11 11.92 -11.83
C LYS A 439 -1.29 13.12 -11.41
N ALA A 440 -1.25 13.44 -10.12
CA ALA A 440 -0.42 14.52 -9.59
C ALA A 440 1.08 14.30 -9.89
N MET A 441 1.57 13.08 -9.71
CA MET A 441 2.95 12.73 -10.06
C MET A 441 3.25 12.97 -11.55
N LEU A 442 2.33 12.58 -12.43
CA LEU A 442 2.46 12.79 -13.88
C LEU A 442 2.42 14.28 -14.22
N ASP A 443 1.46 15.02 -13.66
CA ASP A 443 1.29 16.45 -13.90
C ASP A 443 2.52 17.26 -13.43
N CYS A 444 3.10 16.93 -12.28
CA CYS A 444 4.37 17.51 -11.80
C CYS A 444 5.51 17.20 -12.76
N TYR A 445 5.64 15.95 -13.23
CA TYR A 445 6.69 15.57 -14.16
C TYR A 445 6.56 16.29 -15.51
N GLU A 446 5.34 16.44 -16.05
CA GLU A 446 5.08 17.18 -17.30
C GLU A 446 5.43 18.68 -17.18
N LYS A 447 5.48 19.23 -15.95
CA LYS A 447 5.95 20.57 -15.62
C LYS A 447 7.47 20.65 -15.34
N GLY A 448 8.16 19.53 -15.44
CA GLY A 448 9.62 19.45 -15.21
C GLY A 448 10.02 19.15 -13.76
N HIS A 449 9.06 18.80 -12.89
CA HIS A 449 9.34 18.42 -11.50
C HIS A 449 9.40 16.90 -11.37
N LEU A 450 10.61 16.34 -11.30
CA LEU A 450 10.83 14.91 -11.10
C LEU A 450 10.72 14.55 -9.61
N PRO A 451 9.78 13.68 -9.19
CA PRO A 451 9.75 13.20 -7.81
C PRO A 451 10.97 12.35 -7.48
N LEU A 452 11.50 12.48 -6.29
CA LEU A 452 12.54 11.61 -5.74
C LEU A 452 11.98 10.26 -5.31
N LEU A 453 10.85 10.30 -4.59
CA LEU A 453 10.14 9.11 -4.15
C LEU A 453 8.66 9.40 -3.87
N THR A 454 7.86 8.33 -3.74
CA THR A 454 6.46 8.38 -3.32
C THR A 454 6.20 7.41 -2.18
N VAL A 455 5.50 7.88 -1.14
CA VAL A 455 5.12 7.08 0.03
C VAL A 455 3.62 7.27 0.28
N HIS A 456 2.81 6.30 -0.12
CA HIS A 456 1.34 6.35 -0.03
C HIS A 456 0.75 7.54 -0.81
N ASP A 457 0.35 8.59 -0.12
CA ASP A 457 -0.22 9.86 -0.59
C ASP A 457 0.80 11.01 -0.62
N GLU A 458 2.04 10.76 -0.18
CA GLU A 458 3.16 11.69 -0.16
C GLU A 458 3.98 11.59 -1.45
N LEU A 459 4.32 12.75 -2.04
CA LEU A 459 5.35 12.90 -3.07
C LEU A 459 6.51 13.72 -2.51
N CYS A 460 7.74 13.23 -2.70
CA CYS A 460 8.94 13.93 -2.25
C CYS A 460 9.76 14.43 -3.44
N PHE A 461 10.27 15.66 -3.31
CA PHE A 461 11.06 16.34 -4.34
C PHE A 461 12.33 16.97 -3.77
N SER A 462 13.27 17.27 -4.64
CA SER A 462 14.35 18.20 -4.35
C SER A 462 13.93 19.61 -4.78
N ILE A 463 13.99 20.57 -3.86
CA ILE A 463 13.38 21.89 -4.01
C ILE A 463 14.45 22.97 -3.98
N HIS A 464 14.58 23.70 -5.10
CA HIS A 464 15.54 24.79 -5.26
C HIS A 464 14.95 26.17 -4.94
N SER A 465 13.62 26.33 -4.93
CA SER A 465 12.97 27.60 -4.63
C SER A 465 11.59 27.45 -3.99
N GLN A 466 11.11 28.50 -3.34
CA GLN A 466 9.76 28.55 -2.77
C GLN A 466 8.67 28.58 -3.86
N GLU A 467 8.98 29.16 -5.02
CA GLU A 467 8.09 29.21 -6.18
C GLU A 467 7.83 27.80 -6.72
N GLN A 468 8.89 26.97 -6.84
CA GLN A 468 8.75 25.57 -7.24
C GLN A 468 7.89 24.80 -6.26
N ALA A 469 8.09 24.98 -4.95
CA ALA A 469 7.29 24.30 -3.94
C ALA A 469 5.81 24.68 -4.02
N LYS A 470 5.50 25.97 -4.25
CA LYS A 470 4.13 26.44 -4.45
C LYS A 470 3.50 25.87 -5.73
N GLU A 471 4.25 25.85 -6.83
CA GLU A 471 3.78 25.27 -8.10
C GLU A 471 3.43 23.78 -7.94
N ILE A 472 4.28 23.01 -7.27
CA ILE A 472 4.00 21.60 -7.00
C ILE A 472 2.74 21.43 -6.14
N THR A 473 2.58 22.24 -5.08
CA THR A 473 1.38 22.25 -4.24
C THR A 473 0.13 22.51 -5.08
N GLU A 474 0.15 23.56 -5.91
CA GLU A 474 -0.97 23.94 -6.78
C GLU A 474 -1.31 22.82 -7.78
N ILE A 475 -0.32 22.22 -8.42
CA ILE A 475 -0.53 21.09 -9.33
C ILE A 475 -1.21 19.92 -8.61
N MET A 476 -0.75 19.56 -7.43
CA MET A 476 -1.33 18.46 -6.66
C MET A 476 -2.75 18.76 -6.21
N GLU A 477 -3.04 19.99 -5.75
CA GLU A 477 -4.37 20.38 -5.29
C GLU A 477 -5.39 20.50 -6.42
N THR A 478 -4.97 20.97 -7.60
CA THR A 478 -5.86 21.25 -8.74
C THR A 478 -5.90 20.13 -9.79
N GLY A 479 -4.99 19.19 -9.76
CA GLY A 479 -4.84 18.13 -10.77
C GLY A 479 -6.06 17.22 -10.93
N LEU A 480 -6.92 17.15 -9.92
CA LEU A 480 -8.17 16.40 -9.95
C LEU A 480 -9.31 17.20 -9.31
N GLU A 481 -10.34 17.49 -10.10
CA GLU A 481 -11.51 18.22 -9.61
C GLU A 481 -12.39 17.35 -8.71
N LEU A 482 -12.52 17.72 -7.45
CA LEU A 482 -13.39 17.08 -6.47
C LEU A 482 -14.54 18.02 -6.05
N LYS A 483 -15.58 17.48 -5.43
CA LYS A 483 -16.67 18.26 -4.81
C LYS A 483 -16.23 19.01 -3.55
N VAL A 484 -15.09 18.64 -3.00
CA VAL A 484 -14.41 19.31 -1.88
C VAL A 484 -12.98 19.64 -2.30
N PRO A 485 -12.39 20.74 -1.84
CA PRO A 485 -11.02 21.10 -2.24
C PRO A 485 -10.03 20.02 -1.83
N SER A 486 -9.10 19.68 -2.72
CA SER A 486 -7.90 18.94 -2.31
C SER A 486 -6.99 19.89 -1.53
N LYS A 487 -6.27 19.37 -0.54
CA LYS A 487 -5.31 20.13 0.26
C LYS A 487 -4.03 19.31 0.40
N VAL A 488 -2.91 19.99 0.25
CA VAL A 488 -1.57 19.42 0.35
C VAL A 488 -0.82 20.08 1.49
N ASP A 489 -0.36 19.29 2.44
CA ASP A 489 0.54 19.73 3.49
C ASP A 489 1.97 19.72 2.93
N GLN A 490 2.56 20.92 2.82
CA GLN A 490 3.91 21.14 2.30
C GLN A 490 4.89 21.34 3.44
N GLU A 491 5.94 20.55 3.49
CA GLU A 491 7.05 20.71 4.44
C GLU A 491 8.39 20.75 3.72
N LEU A 492 9.30 21.62 4.16
CA LEU A 492 10.66 21.75 3.62
C LEU A 492 11.70 21.58 4.73
N GLY A 493 12.71 20.74 4.48
CA GLY A 493 13.79 20.46 5.43
C GLY A 493 15.16 20.24 4.75
N ASP A 494 16.21 20.05 5.53
CA ASP A 494 17.52 19.72 4.99
C ASP A 494 17.64 18.24 4.59
N ASN A 495 16.74 17.40 5.06
CA ASN A 495 16.66 15.97 4.76
C ASN A 495 15.24 15.45 5.06
N TRP A 496 14.96 14.24 4.63
CA TRP A 496 13.62 13.64 4.84
C TRP A 496 13.25 13.43 6.32
N GLY A 497 14.21 13.35 7.23
CA GLY A 497 13.96 13.18 8.66
C GLY A 497 13.48 14.46 9.37
N GLU A 498 13.57 15.60 8.73
CA GLU A 498 13.14 16.90 9.26
C GLU A 498 11.72 17.29 8.84
N VAL A 499 11.11 16.48 7.97
CA VAL A 499 9.76 16.69 7.43
C VAL A 499 8.86 15.48 7.72
N GLY A 500 7.54 15.69 7.73
CA GLY A 500 6.50 14.65 7.82
C GLY A 500 6.07 14.23 9.22
#